data_3d34311802e4a7dda55efda6f164f2a0
#
_entry.id   3d34311802e4a7dda55efda6f164f2a0
#
_cell.length_a   1.000
_cell.length_b   1.000
_cell.length_c   1.000
_cell.angle_alpha   90.00
_cell.angle_beta   90.00
_cell.angle_gamma   90.00
#
_symmetry.space_group_name_H-M   'P 1'
#
loop_
_entity.id
_entity.type
_entity.pdbx_description
1 polymer ?
#
loop_
_entity_poly.entity_id
_entity_poly.type
_entity_poly.pdbx_seq_one_letter_code
_entity_poly.pdbx_strand_id
1 'polypeptide(L)' 'MTRELRVITDDFITVPKAAKQLGKPKVTLYRWIEANKLIAVTFGGILFIPVSEVERLNKKNEEAAG' A
#
# COMPACT_ATOMS: atom_id res chain seq x y z
N MET A 1 -3.21 -23.63 -5.72
CA MET A 1 -2.16 -23.46 -4.77
C MET A 1 -1.31 -22.29 -5.05
N THR A 2 -0.58 -22.30 -6.13
CA THR A 2 0.20 -21.14 -6.52
C THR A 2 -0.71 -19.96 -6.82
N ARG A 3 -1.96 -20.23 -7.13
CA ARG A 3 -2.90 -19.19 -7.48
C ARG A 3 -3.15 -18.22 -6.31
N GLU A 4 -3.24 -18.76 -5.10
CA GLU A 4 -3.47 -17.92 -3.92
C GLU A 4 -2.29 -17.02 -3.64
N LEU A 5 -1.08 -17.56 -3.76
CA LEU A 5 0.11 -16.75 -3.58
C LEU A 5 0.21 -15.67 -4.63
N ARG A 6 -0.19 -15.98 -5.84
CA ARG A 6 -0.18 -15.00 -6.93
C ARG A 6 -1.12 -13.85 -6.64
N VAL A 7 -2.29 -14.15 -6.09
CA VAL A 7 -3.25 -13.10 -5.75
C VAL A 7 -2.64 -12.15 -4.73
N ILE A 8 -1.99 -12.70 -3.70
CA ILE A 8 -1.37 -11.87 -2.68
C ILE A 8 -0.26 -11.01 -3.29
N THR A 9 0.58 -11.60 -4.13
CA THR A 9 1.70 -10.87 -4.70
C THR A 9 1.27 -9.85 -5.74
N ASP A 10 0.18 -10.13 -6.45
CA ASP A 10 -0.28 -9.24 -7.52
C ASP A 10 -1.16 -8.13 -7.01
N ASP A 11 -1.98 -8.41 -5.98
CA ASP A 11 -2.98 -7.48 -5.51
C ASP A 11 -2.55 -6.72 -4.26
N PHE A 12 -1.50 -7.19 -3.59
CA PHE A 12 -1.02 -6.59 -2.36
C PHE A 12 0.49 -6.43 -2.43
N ILE A 13 0.97 -5.35 -1.85
CA ILE A 13 2.41 -5.10 -1.77
C ILE A 13 2.77 -4.75 -0.34
N THR A 14 4.04 -4.90 -0.01
CA THR A 14 4.53 -4.58 1.34
C THR A 14 4.58 -3.07 1.53
N VAL A 15 4.66 -2.65 2.80
CA VAL A 15 4.75 -1.23 3.11
C VAL A 15 5.98 -0.58 2.48
N PRO A 16 7.18 -1.18 2.57
CA PRO A 16 8.34 -0.56 1.92
C PRO A 16 8.16 -0.37 0.41
N LYS A 17 7.55 -1.34 -0.24
CA LYS A 17 7.33 -1.23 -1.68
C LYS A 17 6.31 -0.15 -1.99
N ALA A 18 5.23 -0.09 -1.20
CA ALA A 18 4.21 0.94 -1.39
C ALA A 18 4.81 2.34 -1.16
N ALA A 19 5.65 2.47 -0.15
CA ALA A 19 6.29 3.74 0.15
C ALA A 19 7.14 4.19 -1.03
N LYS A 20 7.86 3.26 -1.63
CA LYS A 20 8.70 3.56 -2.77
C LYS A 20 7.86 4.02 -3.97
N GLN A 21 6.75 3.34 -4.20
CA GLN A 21 5.87 3.70 -5.32
C GLN A 21 5.21 5.05 -5.12
N LEU A 22 4.90 5.38 -3.88
CA LEU A 22 4.28 6.66 -3.55
C LEU A 22 5.29 7.78 -3.37
N GLY A 23 6.57 7.45 -3.30
CA GLY A 23 7.60 8.45 -3.07
C GLY A 23 7.53 9.05 -1.70
N LYS A 24 7.13 8.27 -0.70
CA LYS A 24 6.99 8.73 0.67
C LYS A 24 7.79 7.85 1.62
N PRO A 25 8.20 8.39 2.77
CA PRO A 25 8.87 7.56 3.78
C PRO A 25 7.92 6.51 4.34
N LYS A 26 8.47 5.39 4.78
CA LYS A 26 7.66 4.33 5.37
C LYS A 26 6.88 4.83 6.58
N VAL A 27 7.47 5.70 7.37
CA VAL A 27 6.81 6.20 8.56
C VAL A 27 5.52 6.94 8.20
N THR A 28 5.49 7.60 7.06
CA THR A 28 4.29 8.29 6.59
C THR A 28 3.17 7.31 6.35
N LEU A 29 3.49 6.17 5.73
CA LEU A 29 2.47 5.17 5.45
C LEU A 29 1.94 4.55 6.75
N TYR A 30 2.80 4.30 7.72
CA TYR A 30 2.35 3.77 9.00
C TYR A 30 1.41 4.75 9.70
N ARG A 31 1.71 6.04 9.60
CA ARG A 31 0.83 7.06 10.17
C ARG A 31 -0.52 7.07 9.47
N TRP A 32 -0.52 6.94 8.15
CA TRP A 32 -1.77 6.90 7.39
C TRP A 32 -2.60 5.69 7.76
N ILE A 33 -1.95 4.55 7.99
CA ILE A 33 -2.66 3.34 8.39
C ILE A 33 -3.30 3.55 9.75
N GLU A 34 -2.59 4.13 10.69
CA GLU A 34 -3.12 4.40 12.02
C GLU A 34 -4.26 5.39 11.99
N ALA A 35 -4.21 6.34 11.08
CA ALA A 35 -5.25 7.35 10.93
C ALA A 35 -6.41 6.89 10.06
N ASN A 36 -6.39 5.63 9.62
CA ASN A 36 -7.41 5.06 8.75
C ASN A 36 -7.51 5.77 7.40
N LYS A 37 -6.41 6.36 6.97
CA LYS A 37 -6.35 6.98 5.65
C LYS A 37 -5.84 6.01 4.60
N LEU A 38 -5.22 4.93 5.05
CA LEU A 38 -4.67 3.91 4.17
C LEU A 38 -5.06 2.55 4.70
N ILE A 39 -5.68 1.75 3.86
CA ILE A 39 -6.11 0.41 4.24
C ILE A 39 -4.92 -0.54 4.16
N ALA A 40 -4.75 -1.35 5.18
CA ALA A 40 -3.70 -2.36 5.21
C ALA A 40 -4.27 -3.65 5.76
N VAL A 41 -3.71 -4.77 5.31
CA VAL A 41 -4.09 -6.10 5.79
C VAL A 41 -2.85 -6.81 6.30
N THR A 42 -3.06 -7.66 7.28
CA THR A 42 -1.96 -8.40 7.89
C THR A 42 -2.04 -9.87 7.51
N PHE A 43 -0.95 -10.40 6.99
CA PHE A 43 -0.82 -11.83 6.71
C PHE A 43 0.46 -12.31 7.38
N GLY A 44 0.31 -13.28 8.28
CA GLY A 44 1.49 -13.85 8.94
C GLY A 44 2.33 -12.80 9.64
N GLY A 45 1.71 -11.80 10.24
CA GLY A 45 2.43 -10.76 10.95
C GLY A 45 3.07 -9.70 10.06
N ILE A 46 2.83 -9.77 8.75
CA ILE A 46 3.39 -8.79 7.82
C ILE A 46 2.26 -7.94 7.26
N LEU A 47 2.47 -6.63 7.24
CA LEU A 47 1.49 -5.69 6.70
C LEU A 47 1.61 -5.61 5.18
N PHE A 48 0.48 -5.74 4.53
CA PHE A 48 0.37 -5.60 3.08
C PHE A 48 -0.63 -4.51 2.74
N ILE A 49 -0.40 -3.83 1.64
CA ILE A 49 -1.27 -2.75 1.21
C ILE A 49 -1.85 -3.13 -0.15
N PRO A 50 -3.18 -3.06 -0.31
CA PRO A 50 -3.79 -3.32 -1.61
C PRO A 50 -3.24 -2.36 -2.67
N VAL A 51 -2.94 -2.90 -3.82
CA VAL A 51 -2.41 -2.09 -4.92
C VAL A 51 -3.39 -0.98 -5.29
N SER A 52 -4.69 -1.26 -5.21
CA SER A 52 -5.69 -0.27 -5.53
C SER A 52 -5.60 0.95 -4.61
N GLU A 53 -5.23 0.74 -3.35
CA GLU A 53 -5.05 1.85 -2.42
C GLU A 53 -3.86 2.71 -2.82
N VAL A 54 -2.78 2.07 -3.24
CA VAL A 54 -1.60 2.79 -3.68
C VAL A 54 -1.92 3.63 -4.91
N GLU A 55 -2.65 3.05 -5.84
CA GLU A 55 -3.03 3.76 -7.05
C GLU A 55 -3.94 4.94 -6.75
N ARG A 56 -4.87 4.75 -5.83
CA ARG A 56 -5.78 5.82 -5.44
C ARG A 56 -5.02 7.01 -4.84
N LEU A 57 -4.09 6.71 -3.94
CA LEU A 57 -3.31 7.75 -3.30
C LEU A 57 -2.34 8.41 -4.27
N ASN A 58 -1.80 7.64 -5.18
CA ASN A 58 -0.87 8.17 -6.17
C ASN A 58 -1.59 9.16 -7.10
N LYS A 59 -2.79 8.79 -7.53
CA LYS A 59 -3.60 9.68 -8.34
C LYS A 59 -3.92 10.96 -7.61
N LYS A 60 -4.29 10.84 -6.34
CA LYS A 60 -4.64 12.00 -5.54
C LYS A 60 -3.44 12.93 -5.40
N ASN A 61 -2.25 12.36 -5.23
CA ASN A 61 -1.03 13.15 -5.14
C ASN A 61 -0.77 13.90 -6.44
N GLU A 62 -0.98 13.24 -7.56
CA GLU A 62 -0.79 13.88 -8.85
C GLU A 62 -1.74 15.02 -9.04
N GLU A 63 -2.98 14.82 -8.66
CA GLU A 63 -3.99 15.89 -8.77
C GLU A 63 -3.64 17.06 -7.87
N ALA A 64 -3.17 16.78 -6.67
CA ALA A 64 -2.78 17.82 -5.74
C ALA A 64 -1.56 18.58 -6.25
N ALA A 65 -0.66 17.89 -6.92
CA ALA A 65 0.54 18.51 -7.47
C ALA A 65 0.24 19.31 -8.73
N GLY A 66 -0.75 18.85 -9.45
CA GLY A 66 -1.14 19.52 -10.69
C GLY A 66 -2.10 20.64 -10.43
#